data_655ccbae4d0d42652806a369457e1f42
#
_entry.id   655ccbae4d0d42652806a369457e1f42
#
_cell.length_a   1.000
_cell.length_b   1.000
_cell.length_c   1.000
_cell.angle_alpha   90.00
_cell.angle_beta   90.00
_cell.angle_gamma   90.00
#
_symmetry.space_group_name_H-M   'P 1'
#
loop_
_entity.id
_entity.type
_entity.pdbx_description
1 polymer ?
#
loop_
_entity_poly.entity_id
_entity_poly.type
_entity_poly.pdbx_seq_one_letter_code
_entity_poly.pdbx_strand_id
1 'polypeptide(L)'
;MTLVQLSFENRTYLVTGGGSGIGKGVAAGLVAAGASVMIVGRSSDRLASAVNDIEVLKAAGSIRYEPTDITNEEETARAVDAATAWHGRLHGVVHCAGGSETIGPITQIDSEAWRRTVDLNVNGTMYVLKHAARELVRGGGGSFVGISSIAASNTHRWFGAYGVTKSAVDHMMQLAADELGASWVRVNSIRPGLIRTDLVAPVLDSPELSADYRLCTPLPRPGEVEDVANLAMYLLSDAASYVTGQVINVDGGIMLRRGPDFSAMLEPAFGADGLRGVV
;
A
#
# COMPACT_ATOMS: atom_id res chain seq x y z
N MET A 1 -17.27 10.76 28.08
CA MET A 1 -16.13 10.36 27.23
C MET A 1 -16.68 9.42 26.17
N THR A 2 -16.91 9.89 24.97
CA THR A 2 -17.48 9.07 23.90
C THR A 2 -16.34 8.30 23.27
N LEU A 3 -16.38 6.97 23.31
CA LEU A 3 -15.46 6.14 22.55
C LEU A 3 -15.65 6.44 21.06
N VAL A 4 -14.55 6.62 20.35
CA VAL A 4 -14.61 6.93 18.90
C VAL A 4 -15.08 5.68 18.19
N GLN A 5 -16.29 5.73 17.64
CA GLN A 5 -16.79 4.73 16.74
C GLN A 5 -16.34 5.13 15.32
N LEU A 6 -15.62 4.25 14.63
CA LEU A 6 -15.24 4.49 13.23
C LEU A 6 -16.48 4.30 12.37
N SER A 7 -17.06 5.39 11.87
CA SER A 7 -18.13 5.38 10.88
C SER A 7 -17.65 6.02 9.59
N PHE A 8 -17.99 5.39 8.48
CA PHE A 8 -17.64 5.85 7.13
C PHE A 8 -18.87 6.07 6.26
N GLU A 9 -20.05 6.09 6.86
CA GLU A 9 -21.31 6.34 6.18
C GLU A 9 -21.30 7.67 5.41
N ASN A 10 -21.86 7.65 4.20
CA ASN A 10 -21.93 8.80 3.29
C ASN A 10 -20.53 9.35 2.89
N ARG A 11 -19.47 8.54 2.98
CA ARG A 11 -18.13 8.90 2.57
C ARG A 11 -17.66 8.04 1.41
N THR A 12 -16.96 8.66 0.46
CA THR A 12 -16.40 8.00 -0.72
C THR A 12 -14.90 7.88 -0.61
N TYR A 13 -14.37 6.68 -0.89
CA TYR A 13 -12.95 6.37 -0.85
C TYR A 13 -12.49 5.74 -2.14
N LEU A 14 -11.26 6.04 -2.51
CA LEU A 14 -10.54 5.38 -3.61
C LEU A 14 -9.47 4.45 -3.02
N VAL A 15 -9.43 3.19 -3.47
CA VAL A 15 -8.40 2.23 -3.05
C VAL A 15 -7.68 1.71 -4.29
N THR A 16 -6.42 2.07 -4.48
CA THR A 16 -5.60 1.52 -5.56
C THR A 16 -5.03 0.17 -5.16
N GLY A 17 -4.85 -0.74 -6.12
CA GLY A 17 -4.47 -2.12 -5.83
C GLY A 17 -5.57 -2.89 -5.09
N GLY A 18 -6.84 -2.47 -5.22
CA GLY A 18 -7.98 -2.99 -4.48
C GLY A 18 -8.45 -4.39 -4.88
N GLY A 19 -7.87 -4.98 -5.93
CA GLY A 19 -8.25 -6.32 -6.42
C GLY A 19 -7.68 -7.49 -5.60
N SER A 20 -6.74 -7.26 -4.67
CA SER A 20 -6.12 -8.32 -3.88
C SER A 20 -5.45 -7.79 -2.59
N GLY A 21 -5.03 -8.71 -1.73
CA GLY A 21 -4.18 -8.45 -0.57
C GLY A 21 -4.65 -7.29 0.30
N ILE A 22 -3.73 -6.41 0.71
CA ILE A 22 -3.99 -5.29 1.63
C ILE A 22 -5.08 -4.36 1.06
N GLY A 23 -5.02 -4.02 -0.24
CA GLY A 23 -6.00 -3.13 -0.85
C GLY A 23 -7.43 -3.69 -0.81
N LYS A 24 -7.60 -4.98 -1.11
CA LYS A 24 -8.90 -5.66 -1.01
C LYS A 24 -9.42 -5.68 0.43
N GLY A 25 -8.55 -5.97 1.40
CA GLY A 25 -8.92 -5.98 2.82
C GLY A 25 -9.33 -4.60 3.35
N VAL A 26 -8.61 -3.54 2.96
CA VAL A 26 -8.99 -2.16 3.27
C VAL A 26 -10.35 -1.83 2.66
N ALA A 27 -10.57 -2.18 1.38
CA ALA A 27 -11.86 -1.94 0.72
C ALA A 27 -13.00 -2.66 1.43
N ALA A 28 -12.80 -3.93 1.80
CA ALA A 28 -13.78 -4.71 2.56
C ALA A 28 -14.12 -4.06 3.91
N GLY A 29 -13.11 -3.64 4.67
CA GLY A 29 -13.28 -2.96 5.95
C GLY A 29 -14.06 -1.65 5.83
N LEU A 30 -13.73 -0.81 4.84
CA LEU A 30 -14.44 0.45 4.57
C LEU A 30 -15.89 0.21 4.18
N VAL A 31 -16.15 -0.75 3.30
CA VAL A 31 -17.52 -1.12 2.89
C VAL A 31 -18.30 -1.68 4.09
N ALA A 32 -17.68 -2.51 4.92
CA ALA A 32 -18.31 -3.03 6.14
C ALA A 32 -18.69 -1.90 7.11
N ALA A 33 -17.93 -0.81 7.13
CA ALA A 33 -18.18 0.37 7.97
C ALA A 33 -19.07 1.44 7.28
N GLY A 34 -19.72 1.10 6.15
CA GLY A 34 -20.73 1.93 5.50
C GLY A 34 -20.22 2.86 4.40
N ALA A 35 -18.94 2.77 4.01
CA ALA A 35 -18.37 3.61 2.96
C ALA A 35 -18.81 3.21 1.54
N SER A 36 -18.75 4.18 0.63
CA SER A 36 -18.74 3.94 -0.82
C SER A 36 -17.28 3.85 -1.28
N VAL A 37 -16.88 2.72 -1.84
CA VAL A 37 -15.48 2.45 -2.18
C VAL A 37 -15.32 2.18 -3.68
N MET A 38 -14.49 2.99 -4.34
CA MET A 38 -13.99 2.70 -5.69
C MET A 38 -12.65 1.98 -5.57
N ILE A 39 -12.56 0.76 -6.10
CA ILE A 39 -11.30 0.04 -6.18
C ILE A 39 -10.72 0.12 -7.59
N VAL A 40 -9.40 0.31 -7.71
CA VAL A 40 -8.73 0.38 -9.01
C VAL A 40 -7.50 -0.52 -9.07
N GLY A 41 -7.16 -0.94 -10.29
CA GLY A 41 -6.03 -1.79 -10.61
C GLY A 41 -6.07 -2.24 -12.06
N ARG A 42 -5.03 -2.89 -12.55
CA ARG A 42 -4.90 -3.24 -13.97
C ARG A 42 -5.80 -4.40 -14.43
N SER A 43 -6.07 -5.37 -13.56
CA SER A 43 -6.82 -6.57 -13.93
C SER A 43 -8.29 -6.42 -13.61
N SER A 44 -9.12 -6.27 -14.66
CA SER A 44 -10.59 -6.22 -14.54
C SER A 44 -11.14 -7.44 -13.82
N ASP A 45 -10.64 -8.64 -14.14
CA ASP A 45 -11.13 -9.90 -13.56
C ASP A 45 -10.88 -9.97 -12.06
N ARG A 46 -9.68 -9.56 -11.60
CA ARG A 46 -9.36 -9.50 -10.17
C ARG A 46 -10.20 -8.47 -9.43
N LEU A 47 -10.44 -7.32 -10.05
CA LEU A 47 -11.29 -6.27 -9.49
C LEU A 47 -12.74 -6.76 -9.38
N ALA A 48 -13.29 -7.38 -10.44
CA ALA A 48 -14.64 -7.94 -10.43
C ALA A 48 -14.78 -9.05 -9.38
N SER A 49 -13.79 -9.94 -9.26
CA SER A 49 -13.78 -10.96 -8.21
C SER A 49 -13.76 -10.34 -6.81
N ALA A 50 -12.95 -9.31 -6.59
CA ALA A 50 -12.88 -8.62 -5.31
C ALA A 50 -14.22 -7.93 -4.95
N VAL A 51 -14.89 -7.31 -5.93
CA VAL A 51 -16.23 -6.75 -5.74
C VAL A 51 -17.22 -7.83 -5.32
N ASN A 52 -17.29 -8.93 -6.05
CA ASN A 52 -18.19 -10.04 -5.73
C ASN A 52 -17.96 -10.59 -4.31
N ASP A 53 -16.71 -10.79 -3.93
CA ASP A 53 -16.35 -11.30 -2.59
C ASP A 53 -16.77 -10.33 -1.47
N ILE A 54 -16.68 -9.02 -1.72
CA ILE A 54 -17.06 -7.99 -0.75
C ILE A 54 -18.58 -7.82 -0.69
N GLU A 55 -19.29 -7.85 -1.82
CA GLU A 55 -20.76 -7.75 -1.86
C GLU A 55 -21.47 -8.91 -1.16
N VAL A 56 -20.87 -10.12 -1.19
CA VAL A 56 -21.41 -11.29 -0.45
C VAL A 56 -21.50 -11.02 1.05
N LEU A 57 -20.70 -10.11 1.60
CA LEU A 57 -20.74 -9.74 3.03
C LEU A 57 -22.01 -8.97 3.41
N LYS A 58 -22.81 -8.52 2.42
CA LYS A 58 -24.06 -7.75 2.61
C LYS A 58 -23.89 -6.58 3.57
N ALA A 59 -22.77 -5.88 3.45
CA ALA A 59 -22.42 -4.74 4.28
C ALA A 59 -23.26 -3.49 3.95
N ALA A 60 -23.23 -2.50 4.83
CA ALA A 60 -24.00 -1.26 4.67
C ALA A 60 -23.45 -0.34 3.56
N GLY A 61 -22.18 -0.46 3.21
CA GLY A 61 -21.53 0.34 2.18
C GLY A 61 -21.75 -0.20 0.77
N SER A 62 -21.08 0.42 -0.18
CA SER A 62 -21.14 0.05 -1.59
C SER A 62 -19.75 0.02 -2.21
N ILE A 63 -19.57 -0.80 -3.27
CA ILE A 63 -18.28 -0.95 -3.94
C ILE A 63 -18.46 -0.89 -5.46
N ARG A 64 -17.51 -0.25 -6.13
CA ARG A 64 -17.36 -0.24 -7.59
C ARG A 64 -15.92 -0.42 -7.95
N TYR A 65 -15.64 -0.74 -9.20
CA TYR A 65 -14.27 -0.82 -9.69
C TYR A 65 -14.10 -0.11 -11.04
N GLU A 66 -12.86 0.32 -11.28
CA GLU A 66 -12.42 0.90 -12.55
C GLU A 66 -11.05 0.30 -12.90
N PRO A 67 -10.91 -0.41 -14.03
CA PRO A 67 -9.60 -0.86 -14.50
C PRO A 67 -8.70 0.34 -14.80
N THR A 68 -7.54 0.40 -14.14
CA THR A 68 -6.65 1.57 -14.20
C THR A 68 -5.20 1.11 -14.09
N ASP A 69 -4.36 1.52 -15.03
CA ASP A 69 -2.91 1.46 -14.86
C ASP A 69 -2.43 2.80 -14.27
N ILE A 70 -1.99 2.75 -13.02
CA ILE A 70 -1.52 3.96 -12.32
C ILE A 70 -0.22 4.55 -12.90
N THR A 71 0.50 3.82 -13.76
CA THR A 71 1.65 4.36 -14.51
C THR A 71 1.21 5.24 -15.66
N ASN A 72 -0.07 5.23 -16.01
CA ASN A 72 -0.70 6.13 -16.96
C ASN A 72 -1.42 7.25 -16.21
N GLU A 73 -0.90 8.48 -16.33
CA GLU A 73 -1.44 9.63 -15.61
C GLU A 73 -2.89 9.97 -16.01
N GLU A 74 -3.25 9.82 -17.29
CA GLU A 74 -4.60 10.12 -17.78
C GLU A 74 -5.63 9.11 -17.26
N GLU A 75 -5.28 7.81 -17.21
CA GLU A 75 -6.13 6.80 -16.60
C GLU A 75 -6.32 7.06 -15.12
N THR A 76 -5.23 7.41 -14.42
CA THR A 76 -5.25 7.76 -12.99
C THR A 76 -6.17 8.95 -12.73
N ALA A 77 -6.09 10.00 -13.54
CA ALA A 77 -6.97 11.17 -13.44
C ALA A 77 -8.44 10.77 -13.59
N ARG A 78 -8.78 10.00 -14.66
CA ARG A 78 -10.15 9.53 -14.88
C ARG A 78 -10.69 8.69 -13.72
N ALA A 79 -9.87 7.82 -13.13
CA ALA A 79 -10.29 6.99 -12.01
C ALA A 79 -10.58 7.82 -10.75
N VAL A 80 -9.78 8.85 -10.47
CA VAL A 80 -10.03 9.79 -9.37
C VAL A 80 -11.30 10.59 -9.62
N ASP A 81 -11.50 11.10 -10.85
CA ASP A 81 -12.70 11.84 -11.23
C ASP A 81 -13.97 10.96 -11.10
N ALA A 82 -13.91 9.70 -11.55
CA ALA A 82 -15.01 8.75 -11.42
C ALA A 82 -15.36 8.46 -9.94
N ALA A 83 -14.36 8.28 -9.09
CA ALA A 83 -14.60 8.10 -7.66
C ALA A 83 -15.24 9.34 -7.02
N THR A 84 -14.76 10.53 -7.39
CA THR A 84 -15.30 11.81 -6.89
C THR A 84 -16.73 12.02 -7.37
N ALA A 85 -17.02 11.79 -8.66
CA ALA A 85 -18.31 12.00 -9.27
C ALA A 85 -19.41 11.09 -8.71
N TRP A 86 -19.05 9.92 -8.16
CA TRP A 86 -20.01 8.94 -7.65
C TRP A 86 -20.95 9.52 -6.58
N HIS A 87 -20.44 10.35 -5.66
CA HIS A 87 -21.23 11.06 -4.65
C HIS A 87 -20.86 12.54 -4.53
N GLY A 88 -20.18 13.09 -5.54
CA GLY A 88 -19.83 14.51 -5.62
C GLY A 88 -18.63 14.92 -4.73
N ARG A 89 -18.06 14.00 -3.97
CA ARG A 89 -16.90 14.26 -3.10
C ARG A 89 -16.05 13.03 -2.85
N LEU A 90 -14.74 13.18 -2.92
CA LEU A 90 -13.77 12.23 -2.42
C LEU A 90 -13.38 12.58 -0.97
N HIS A 91 -13.44 11.62 -0.06
CA HIS A 91 -13.13 11.81 1.37
C HIS A 91 -11.76 11.26 1.76
N GLY A 92 -11.27 10.27 1.03
CA GLY A 92 -9.95 9.73 1.26
C GLY A 92 -9.50 8.72 0.22
N VAL A 93 -8.21 8.42 0.29
CA VAL A 93 -7.54 7.47 -0.60
C VAL A 93 -6.66 6.53 0.22
N VAL A 94 -6.66 5.24 -0.14
CA VAL A 94 -5.61 4.30 0.28
C VAL A 94 -4.88 3.82 -0.97
N HIS A 95 -3.61 4.19 -1.04
CA HIS A 95 -2.75 3.84 -2.16
C HIS A 95 -1.96 2.58 -1.85
N CYS A 96 -2.48 1.42 -2.30
CA CYS A 96 -1.86 0.11 -2.11
C CYS A 96 -1.15 -0.41 -3.37
N ALA A 97 -1.42 0.16 -4.54
CA ALA A 97 -0.79 -0.29 -5.78
C ALA A 97 0.73 -0.11 -5.70
N GLY A 98 1.45 -1.15 -6.03
CA GLY A 98 2.92 -1.18 -6.00
C GLY A 98 3.43 -2.60 -6.11
N GLY A 99 4.73 -2.73 -6.28
CA GLY A 99 5.38 -4.04 -6.43
C GLY A 99 6.86 -3.89 -6.74
N SER A 100 7.52 -4.99 -7.09
CA SER A 100 8.90 -4.99 -7.58
C SER A 100 9.06 -6.03 -8.68
N GLU A 101 9.80 -5.65 -9.71
CA GLU A 101 10.28 -6.56 -10.75
C GLU A 101 11.78 -6.85 -10.58
N THR A 102 12.40 -6.30 -9.54
CA THR A 102 13.83 -6.43 -9.27
C THR A 102 14.09 -7.30 -8.06
N ILE A 103 14.92 -8.33 -8.25
CA ILE A 103 15.47 -9.15 -7.18
C ILE A 103 16.88 -9.60 -7.58
N GLY A 104 17.83 -9.57 -6.66
CA GLY A 104 19.20 -10.01 -6.91
C GLY A 104 20.26 -8.99 -6.50
N PRO A 105 21.56 -9.31 -6.76
CA PRO A 105 22.69 -8.43 -6.43
C PRO A 105 22.57 -7.09 -7.15
N ILE A 106 22.90 -5.99 -6.48
CA ILE A 106 22.84 -4.64 -7.05
C ILE A 106 23.66 -4.50 -8.35
N THR A 107 24.73 -5.25 -8.47
CA THR A 107 25.61 -5.25 -9.65
C THR A 107 25.03 -5.97 -10.86
N GLN A 108 23.93 -6.71 -10.68
CA GLN A 108 23.30 -7.53 -11.72
C GLN A 108 21.79 -7.17 -11.91
N ILE A 109 21.33 -6.10 -11.30
CA ILE A 109 19.95 -5.66 -11.46
C ILE A 109 19.69 -5.26 -12.92
N ASP A 110 18.63 -5.82 -13.51
CA ASP A 110 18.15 -5.40 -14.83
C ASP A 110 17.65 -3.96 -14.80
N SER A 111 18.21 -3.11 -15.66
CA SER A 111 17.92 -1.68 -15.68
C SER A 111 16.49 -1.36 -16.14
N GLU A 112 15.89 -2.19 -16.99
CA GLU A 112 14.52 -1.99 -17.44
C GLU A 112 13.51 -2.40 -16.34
N ALA A 113 13.76 -3.52 -15.64
CA ALA A 113 12.98 -3.91 -14.47
C ALA A 113 13.09 -2.85 -13.35
N TRP A 114 14.27 -2.24 -13.17
CA TRP A 114 14.45 -1.10 -12.27
C TRP A 114 13.55 0.07 -12.66
N ARG A 115 13.58 0.50 -13.94
CA ARG A 115 12.74 1.62 -14.43
C ARG A 115 11.26 1.32 -14.22
N ARG A 116 10.79 0.13 -14.62
CA ARG A 116 9.37 -0.23 -14.43
C ARG A 116 8.98 -0.25 -12.95
N THR A 117 9.87 -0.66 -12.05
CA THR A 117 9.61 -0.61 -10.60
C THR A 117 9.52 0.84 -10.10
N VAL A 118 10.38 1.74 -10.59
CA VAL A 118 10.32 3.18 -10.28
C VAL A 118 9.04 3.79 -10.87
N ASP A 119 8.69 3.49 -12.10
CA ASP A 119 7.48 4.01 -12.74
C ASP A 119 6.22 3.61 -11.97
N LEU A 120 6.13 2.34 -11.56
CA LEU A 120 5.00 1.87 -10.79
C LEU A 120 4.94 2.52 -9.39
N ASN A 121 6.02 2.44 -8.62
CA ASN A 121 5.98 2.81 -7.20
C ASN A 121 6.16 4.30 -6.95
N VAL A 122 6.90 5.03 -7.79
CA VAL A 122 7.21 6.45 -7.59
C VAL A 122 6.33 7.31 -8.48
N ASN A 123 6.41 7.15 -9.79
CA ASN A 123 5.65 7.97 -10.73
C ASN A 123 4.14 7.70 -10.59
N GLY A 124 3.73 6.43 -10.51
CA GLY A 124 2.33 6.05 -10.29
C GLY A 124 1.78 6.59 -8.96
N THR A 125 2.57 6.52 -7.87
CA THR A 125 2.16 7.13 -6.58
C THR A 125 1.99 8.64 -6.72
N MET A 126 2.92 9.32 -7.41
CA MET A 126 2.84 10.76 -7.64
C MET A 126 1.59 11.13 -8.45
N TYR A 127 1.24 10.37 -9.50
CA TYR A 127 0.02 10.63 -10.28
C TYR A 127 -1.25 10.48 -9.43
N VAL A 128 -1.36 9.39 -8.67
CA VAL A 128 -2.51 9.18 -7.77
C VAL A 128 -2.60 10.29 -6.72
N LEU A 129 -1.48 10.62 -6.07
CA LEU A 129 -1.44 11.68 -5.05
C LEU A 129 -1.82 13.04 -5.64
N LYS A 130 -1.25 13.42 -6.79
CA LYS A 130 -1.51 14.70 -7.47
C LYS A 130 -3.00 14.90 -7.78
N HIS A 131 -3.64 13.91 -8.39
CA HIS A 131 -5.04 14.04 -8.77
C HIS A 131 -5.97 13.92 -7.56
N ALA A 132 -5.73 12.96 -6.68
CA ALA A 132 -6.51 12.79 -5.46
C ALA A 132 -6.41 14.01 -4.51
N ALA A 133 -5.22 14.56 -4.32
CA ALA A 133 -5.02 15.73 -3.48
C ALA A 133 -5.85 16.94 -3.95
N ARG A 134 -5.93 17.17 -5.27
CA ARG A 134 -6.79 18.22 -5.84
C ARG A 134 -8.25 18.06 -5.45
N GLU A 135 -8.77 16.84 -5.53
CA GLU A 135 -10.16 16.54 -5.18
C GLU A 135 -10.41 16.61 -3.67
N LEU A 136 -9.45 16.15 -2.86
CA LEU A 136 -9.51 16.29 -1.40
C LEU A 136 -9.53 17.78 -0.97
N VAL A 137 -8.68 18.62 -1.56
CA VAL A 137 -8.66 20.06 -1.30
C VAL A 137 -9.98 20.72 -1.74
N ARG A 138 -10.47 20.42 -2.95
CA ARG A 138 -11.76 20.93 -3.45
C ARG A 138 -12.93 20.52 -2.56
N GLY A 139 -12.87 19.30 -2.00
CA GLY A 139 -13.84 18.78 -1.05
C GLY A 139 -13.76 19.38 0.35
N GLY A 140 -12.81 20.29 0.63
CA GLY A 140 -12.62 20.90 1.94
C GLY A 140 -11.87 20.05 2.95
N GLY A 141 -11.00 19.13 2.47
CA GLY A 141 -10.16 18.26 3.28
C GLY A 141 -10.42 16.78 3.11
N GLY A 142 -9.62 15.97 3.75
CA GLY A 142 -9.70 14.52 3.68
C GLY A 142 -8.44 13.83 4.16
N SER A 143 -8.26 12.55 3.79
CA SER A 143 -7.09 11.77 4.21
C SER A 143 -6.53 10.91 3.08
N PHE A 144 -5.21 10.93 2.93
CA PHE A 144 -4.49 10.05 2.01
C PHE A 144 -3.56 9.13 2.80
N VAL A 145 -3.62 7.83 2.55
CA VAL A 145 -2.77 6.83 3.19
C VAL A 145 -1.99 6.07 2.11
N GLY A 146 -0.67 6.22 2.12
CA GLY A 146 0.22 5.46 1.24
C GLY A 146 0.66 4.15 1.90
N ILE A 147 0.61 3.03 1.19
CA ILE A 147 1.17 1.76 1.65
C ILE A 147 2.61 1.64 1.16
N SER A 148 3.54 1.85 2.08
CA SER A 148 4.97 1.69 1.89
C SER A 148 5.43 0.26 2.24
N SER A 149 6.52 0.11 2.95
CA SER A 149 7.08 -1.15 3.45
C SER A 149 8.14 -0.89 4.51
N ILE A 150 8.36 -1.82 5.41
CA ILE A 150 9.56 -1.81 6.28
C ILE A 150 10.85 -1.76 5.47
N ALA A 151 10.86 -2.27 4.22
CA ALA A 151 12.01 -2.19 3.32
C ALA A 151 12.41 -0.75 2.96
N ALA A 152 11.55 0.24 3.21
CA ALA A 152 11.86 1.65 3.03
C ALA A 152 12.96 2.17 3.98
N SER A 153 13.14 1.56 5.13
CA SER A 153 14.13 1.98 6.13
C SER A 153 15.01 0.85 6.65
N ASN A 154 14.54 -0.40 6.56
CA ASN A 154 15.34 -1.57 6.89
C ASN A 154 15.76 -2.27 5.59
N THR A 155 17.05 -2.27 5.29
CA THR A 155 17.56 -2.88 4.06
C THR A 155 17.21 -4.38 4.02
N HIS A 156 16.54 -4.76 2.94
CA HIS A 156 16.34 -6.16 2.57
C HIS A 156 17.35 -6.47 1.47
N ARG A 157 18.36 -7.27 1.80
CA ARG A 157 19.37 -7.67 0.82
C ARG A 157 18.68 -8.29 -0.40
N TRP A 158 19.13 -7.89 -1.59
CA TRP A 158 18.69 -8.43 -2.87
C TRP A 158 17.31 -7.95 -3.37
N PHE A 159 16.66 -7.01 -2.68
CA PHE A 159 15.34 -6.48 -3.09
C PHE A 159 15.41 -5.37 -4.15
N GLY A 160 16.61 -5.07 -4.68
CA GLY A 160 16.78 -4.14 -5.79
C GLY A 160 16.14 -2.77 -5.55
N ALA A 161 15.31 -2.33 -6.48
CA ALA A 161 14.63 -1.03 -6.45
C ALA A 161 13.56 -0.91 -5.37
N TYR A 162 13.05 -2.03 -4.83
CA TYR A 162 11.85 -2.01 -3.98
C TYR A 162 11.99 -1.09 -2.77
N GLY A 163 13.01 -1.32 -1.93
CA GLY A 163 13.25 -0.49 -0.74
C GLY A 163 13.47 0.97 -1.07
N VAL A 164 14.24 1.24 -2.15
CA VAL A 164 14.51 2.60 -2.63
C VAL A 164 13.22 3.32 -3.01
N THR A 165 12.35 2.66 -3.79
CA THR A 165 11.09 3.26 -4.21
C THR A 165 10.09 3.42 -3.05
N LYS A 166 10.08 2.52 -2.07
CA LYS A 166 9.24 2.65 -0.88
C LYS A 166 9.73 3.76 0.07
N SER A 167 11.04 4.03 0.13
CA SER A 167 11.59 5.23 0.80
C SER A 167 11.10 6.52 0.12
N ALA A 168 11.07 6.53 -1.21
CA ALA A 168 10.52 7.66 -1.96
C ALA A 168 9.02 7.88 -1.68
N VAL A 169 8.23 6.80 -1.58
CA VAL A 169 6.81 6.88 -1.18
C VAL A 169 6.66 7.52 0.19
N ASP A 170 7.43 7.10 1.19
CA ASP A 170 7.35 7.68 2.54
C ASP A 170 7.65 9.18 2.54
N HIS A 171 8.72 9.57 1.87
CA HIS A 171 9.09 10.99 1.79
C HIS A 171 8.06 11.81 1.01
N MET A 172 7.49 11.24 -0.05
CA MET A 172 6.39 11.87 -0.81
C MET A 172 5.15 12.10 0.06
N MET A 173 4.79 11.14 0.94
CA MET A 173 3.68 11.32 1.88
C MET A 173 3.98 12.43 2.89
N GLN A 174 5.22 12.53 3.39
CA GLN A 174 5.63 13.60 4.30
C GLN A 174 5.59 14.98 3.64
N LEU A 175 6.12 15.09 2.42
CA LEU A 175 6.07 16.33 1.62
C LEU A 175 4.62 16.79 1.40
N ALA A 176 3.76 15.88 0.95
CA ALA A 176 2.36 16.18 0.73
C ALA A 176 1.62 16.56 2.03
N ALA A 177 1.97 15.97 3.16
CA ALA A 177 1.39 16.33 4.45
C ALA A 177 1.72 17.77 4.85
N ASP A 178 2.97 18.20 4.61
CA ASP A 178 3.44 19.56 4.90
C ASP A 178 2.74 20.58 3.99
N GLU A 179 2.68 20.30 2.69
CA GLU A 179 2.06 21.20 1.71
C GLU A 179 0.54 21.33 1.85
N LEU A 180 -0.15 20.23 2.18
CA LEU A 180 -1.62 20.16 2.12
C LEU A 180 -2.31 20.35 3.49
N GLY A 181 -1.55 20.42 4.57
CA GLY A 181 -2.08 20.55 5.92
C GLY A 181 -2.99 21.76 6.12
N ALA A 182 -2.63 22.90 5.52
CA ALA A 182 -3.45 24.13 5.55
C ALA A 182 -4.81 23.99 4.84
N SER A 183 -4.95 22.99 3.97
CA SER A 183 -6.19 22.63 3.28
C SER A 183 -6.96 21.49 3.97
N TRP A 184 -6.62 21.13 5.20
CA TRP A 184 -7.23 20.06 5.98
C TRP A 184 -7.10 18.66 5.34
N VAL A 185 -6.08 18.46 4.50
CA VAL A 185 -5.74 17.16 3.94
C VAL A 185 -4.63 16.55 4.78
N ARG A 186 -4.91 15.41 5.39
CA ARG A 186 -3.93 14.62 6.14
C ARG A 186 -3.32 13.57 5.23
N VAL A 187 -2.01 13.41 5.29
CA VAL A 187 -1.29 12.43 4.48
C VAL A 187 -0.36 11.63 5.37
N ASN A 188 -0.48 10.30 5.35
CA ASN A 188 0.33 9.41 6.18
C ASN A 188 0.81 8.19 5.37
N SER A 189 1.85 7.54 5.83
CA SER A 189 2.38 6.31 5.27
C SER A 189 2.27 5.17 6.28
N ILE A 190 1.95 3.97 5.81
CA ILE A 190 2.04 2.74 6.59
C ILE A 190 3.16 1.88 6.00
N ARG A 191 4.02 1.33 6.86
CA ARG A 191 5.06 0.36 6.52
C ARG A 191 4.67 -1.03 7.03
N PRO A 192 4.02 -1.86 6.22
CA PRO A 192 3.77 -3.24 6.60
C PRO A 192 5.07 -4.05 6.73
N GLY A 193 5.08 -4.99 7.66
CA GLY A 193 6.05 -6.10 7.67
C GLY A 193 5.66 -7.20 6.68
N LEU A 194 5.96 -8.45 7.03
CA LEU A 194 5.51 -9.61 6.26
C LEU A 194 4.02 -9.85 6.52
N ILE A 195 3.18 -9.47 5.57
CA ILE A 195 1.71 -9.61 5.64
C ILE A 195 1.27 -10.77 4.74
N ARG A 196 0.46 -11.68 5.27
CA ARG A 196 -0.08 -12.84 4.52
C ARG A 196 -0.95 -12.39 3.36
N THR A 197 -0.40 -12.51 2.16
CA THR A 197 -1.03 -12.22 0.87
C THR A 197 -0.48 -13.18 -0.19
N ASP A 198 -1.14 -13.30 -1.32
CA ASP A 198 -0.64 -14.14 -2.43
C ASP A 198 0.77 -13.70 -2.90
N LEU A 199 1.08 -12.42 -2.82
CA LEU A 199 2.38 -11.86 -3.21
C LEU A 199 3.53 -12.44 -2.39
N VAL A 200 3.33 -12.72 -1.11
CA VAL A 200 4.37 -13.22 -0.21
C VAL A 200 4.26 -14.73 0.05
N ALA A 201 3.33 -15.42 -0.61
CA ALA A 201 3.20 -16.88 -0.50
C ALA A 201 4.54 -17.62 -0.71
N PRO A 202 5.39 -17.28 -1.73
CA PRO A 202 6.67 -17.95 -1.91
C PRO A 202 7.63 -17.78 -0.72
N VAL A 203 7.53 -16.69 0.04
CA VAL A 203 8.33 -16.46 1.25
C VAL A 203 7.78 -17.28 2.42
N LEU A 204 6.46 -17.34 2.57
CA LEU A 204 5.80 -18.09 3.64
C LEU A 204 5.94 -19.61 3.44
N ASP A 205 5.98 -20.05 2.20
CA ASP A 205 6.10 -21.45 1.81
C ASP A 205 7.56 -21.95 1.90
N SER A 206 8.55 -21.06 2.00
CA SER A 206 9.94 -21.42 2.27
C SER A 206 10.17 -21.60 3.77
N PRO A 207 10.51 -22.82 4.25
CA PRO A 207 10.75 -23.05 5.68
C PRO A 207 11.87 -22.18 6.24
N GLU A 208 12.96 -21.98 5.49
CA GLU A 208 14.13 -21.21 5.91
C GLU A 208 13.78 -19.72 6.05
N LEU A 209 13.16 -19.11 5.03
CA LEU A 209 12.77 -17.71 5.06
C LEU A 209 11.71 -17.45 6.12
N SER A 210 10.71 -18.32 6.21
CA SER A 210 9.65 -18.22 7.22
C SER A 210 10.21 -18.32 8.65
N ALA A 211 11.21 -19.18 8.88
CA ALA A 211 11.90 -19.29 10.16
C ALA A 211 12.71 -18.02 10.47
N ASP A 212 13.43 -17.47 9.49
CA ASP A 212 14.22 -16.25 9.67
C ASP A 212 13.33 -15.03 9.95
N TYR A 213 12.20 -14.89 9.26
CA TYR A 213 11.21 -13.87 9.57
C TYR A 213 10.67 -13.99 11.00
N ARG A 214 10.37 -15.21 11.47
CA ARG A 214 9.92 -15.44 12.85
C ARG A 214 10.98 -15.06 13.88
N LEU A 215 12.25 -15.34 13.61
CA LEU A 215 13.37 -14.92 14.49
C LEU A 215 13.52 -13.41 14.53
N CYS A 216 13.29 -12.73 13.40
CA CYS A 216 13.40 -11.29 13.30
C CYS A 216 12.17 -10.54 13.86
N THR A 217 11.01 -11.20 14.01
CA THR A 217 9.75 -10.57 14.40
C THR A 217 9.41 -10.90 15.86
N PRO A 218 9.32 -9.90 16.77
CA PRO A 218 8.91 -10.12 18.16
C PRO A 218 7.54 -10.78 18.33
N LEU A 219 6.52 -10.34 17.55
CA LEU A 219 5.23 -11.05 17.50
C LEU A 219 5.40 -12.30 16.62
N PRO A 220 5.21 -13.54 17.16
CA PRO A 220 5.67 -14.77 16.51
C PRO A 220 4.73 -15.26 15.39
N ARG A 221 4.24 -14.34 14.55
CA ARG A 221 3.40 -14.62 13.39
C ARG A 221 3.66 -13.64 12.24
N PRO A 222 3.39 -13.99 11.01
CA PRO A 222 3.19 -12.97 9.96
C PRO A 222 1.99 -12.10 10.32
N GLY A 223 1.98 -10.86 9.83
CA GLY A 223 0.79 -10.01 9.90
C GLY A 223 -0.30 -10.52 8.97
N GLU A 224 -1.54 -10.22 9.32
CA GLU A 224 -2.70 -10.44 8.46
C GLU A 224 -3.10 -9.12 7.78
N VAL A 225 -3.88 -9.22 6.71
CA VAL A 225 -4.35 -8.05 5.96
C VAL A 225 -5.10 -7.08 6.87
N GLU A 226 -5.86 -7.60 7.82
CA GLU A 226 -6.64 -6.84 8.80
C GLU A 226 -5.76 -6.01 9.74
N ASP A 227 -4.54 -6.47 10.07
CA ASP A 227 -3.61 -5.70 10.90
C ASP A 227 -3.28 -4.34 10.23
N VAL A 228 -3.11 -4.34 8.91
CA VAL A 228 -2.84 -3.12 8.13
C VAL A 228 -4.12 -2.33 7.85
N ALA A 229 -5.21 -3.01 7.49
CA ALA A 229 -6.49 -2.37 7.19
C ALA A 229 -7.03 -1.57 8.38
N ASN A 230 -6.91 -2.10 9.60
CA ASN A 230 -7.35 -1.41 10.81
C ASN A 230 -6.62 -0.08 11.03
N LEU A 231 -5.30 -0.03 10.81
CA LEU A 231 -4.55 1.23 10.90
C LEU A 231 -4.92 2.18 9.76
N ALA A 232 -5.08 1.67 8.53
CA ALA A 232 -5.50 2.50 7.39
C ALA A 232 -6.86 3.13 7.66
N MET A 233 -7.84 2.38 8.15
CA MET A 233 -9.15 2.91 8.53
C MET A 233 -9.06 3.94 9.67
N TYR A 234 -8.24 3.70 10.70
CA TYR A 234 -8.00 4.70 11.73
C TYR A 234 -7.47 6.01 11.13
N LEU A 235 -6.45 5.94 10.27
CA LEU A 235 -5.85 7.12 9.63
C LEU A 235 -6.81 7.85 8.68
N LEU A 236 -7.76 7.15 8.07
CA LEU A 236 -8.81 7.76 7.24
C LEU A 236 -9.91 8.43 8.07
N SER A 237 -10.11 8.00 9.31
CA SER A 237 -11.20 8.47 10.17
C SER A 237 -10.93 9.83 10.83
N ASP A 238 -11.99 10.43 11.39
CA ASP A 238 -11.89 11.65 12.19
C ASP A 238 -11.15 11.44 13.53
N ALA A 239 -11.01 10.17 13.98
CA ALA A 239 -10.22 9.81 15.15
C ALA A 239 -8.73 10.19 14.98
N ALA A 240 -8.25 10.24 13.74
CA ALA A 240 -6.89 10.64 13.39
C ALA A 240 -6.79 12.12 12.95
N SER A 241 -7.71 13.00 13.37
CA SER A 241 -7.80 14.39 12.92
C SER A 241 -6.53 15.23 13.16
N TYR A 242 -5.67 14.80 14.07
CA TYR A 242 -4.39 15.48 14.37
C TYR A 242 -3.16 14.62 14.01
N VAL A 243 -3.35 13.62 13.10
CA VAL A 243 -2.27 12.72 12.65
C VAL A 243 -2.02 12.95 11.17
N THR A 244 -0.90 13.60 10.85
CA THR A 244 -0.43 13.83 9.47
C THR A 244 1.09 13.77 9.41
N GLY A 245 1.67 13.46 8.24
CA GLY A 245 3.10 13.36 8.01
C GLY A 245 3.77 12.16 8.69
N GLN A 246 2.97 11.22 9.21
CA GLN A 246 3.51 10.07 9.94
C GLN A 246 3.83 8.91 9.01
N VAL A 247 4.90 8.19 9.36
CA VAL A 247 5.29 6.92 8.75
C VAL A 247 5.23 5.86 9.85
N ILE A 248 4.23 5.00 9.81
CA ILE A 248 3.89 4.10 10.90
C ILE A 248 4.11 2.64 10.49
N ASN A 249 4.88 1.90 11.28
CA ASN A 249 5.12 0.48 11.05
C ASN A 249 3.94 -0.37 11.56
N VAL A 250 3.52 -1.34 10.74
CA VAL A 250 2.63 -2.45 11.12
C VAL A 250 3.39 -3.74 10.79
N ASP A 251 4.29 -4.13 11.65
CA ASP A 251 5.39 -5.04 11.30
C ASP A 251 5.69 -6.10 12.37
N GLY A 252 4.85 -6.21 13.40
CA GLY A 252 5.07 -7.13 14.50
C GLY A 252 6.35 -6.85 15.30
N GLY A 253 6.97 -5.69 15.11
CA GLY A 253 8.21 -5.27 15.79
C GLY A 253 9.50 -5.70 15.07
N ILE A 254 9.44 -6.14 13.81
CA ILE A 254 10.62 -6.59 13.06
C ILE A 254 11.69 -5.50 12.95
N MET A 255 11.29 -4.22 12.92
CA MET A 255 12.23 -3.09 12.89
C MET A 255 13.12 -2.97 14.13
N LEU A 256 12.82 -3.69 15.21
CA LEU A 256 13.66 -3.79 16.41
C LEU A 256 14.82 -4.79 16.24
N ARG A 257 14.79 -5.57 15.16
CA ARG A 257 15.74 -6.63 14.87
C ARG A 257 16.29 -6.51 13.45
N ARG A 258 17.17 -7.42 13.02
CA ARG A 258 17.66 -7.46 11.64
C ARG A 258 16.55 -7.88 10.66
N GLY A 259 16.67 -7.47 9.38
CA GLY A 259 15.85 -8.02 8.30
C GLY A 259 16.23 -9.49 7.98
N PRO A 260 15.36 -10.23 7.24
CA PRO A 260 15.64 -11.58 6.80
C PRO A 260 16.80 -11.65 5.80
N ASP A 261 17.44 -12.81 5.71
CA ASP A 261 18.52 -13.09 4.75
C ASP A 261 17.98 -13.99 3.59
N PHE A 262 17.98 -13.45 2.39
CA PHE A 262 17.54 -14.14 1.17
C PHE A 262 18.66 -14.89 0.45
N SER A 263 19.90 -14.91 0.98
CA SER A 263 21.04 -15.51 0.30
C SER A 263 20.79 -16.97 -0.10
N ALA A 264 20.26 -17.78 0.79
CA ALA A 264 19.97 -19.20 0.51
C ALA A 264 19.00 -19.42 -0.65
N MET A 265 18.01 -18.53 -0.82
CA MET A 265 17.05 -18.57 -1.91
C MET A 265 17.65 -18.13 -3.25
N LEU A 266 18.59 -17.19 -3.22
CA LEU A 266 19.13 -16.57 -4.42
C LEU A 266 20.44 -17.22 -4.93
N GLU A 267 21.18 -17.92 -4.06
CA GLU A 267 22.43 -18.56 -4.43
C GLU A 267 22.32 -19.53 -5.62
N PRO A 268 21.25 -20.33 -5.79
CA PRO A 268 21.09 -21.18 -6.97
C PRO A 268 21.03 -20.41 -8.30
N ALA A 269 20.52 -19.17 -8.29
CA ALA A 269 20.38 -18.34 -9.49
C ALA A 269 21.63 -17.49 -9.78
N PHE A 270 22.29 -16.97 -8.73
CA PHE A 270 23.39 -16.01 -8.86
C PHE A 270 24.77 -16.56 -8.47
N GLY A 271 24.82 -17.70 -7.78
CA GLY A 271 26.06 -18.26 -7.21
C GLY A 271 26.60 -17.43 -6.03
N ALA A 272 27.45 -18.04 -5.22
CA ALA A 272 28.06 -17.38 -4.06
C ALA A 272 28.89 -16.13 -4.46
N ASP A 273 29.61 -16.19 -5.58
CA ASP A 273 30.38 -15.06 -6.09
C ASP A 273 29.48 -13.93 -6.60
N GLY A 274 28.42 -14.26 -7.35
CA GLY A 274 27.45 -13.28 -7.81
C GLY A 274 26.75 -12.56 -6.65
N LEU A 275 26.42 -13.26 -5.57
CA LEU A 275 25.87 -12.65 -4.36
C LEU A 275 26.83 -11.70 -3.64
N ARG A 276 28.15 -11.87 -3.85
CA ARG A 276 29.18 -10.94 -3.37
C ARG A 276 29.48 -9.80 -4.34
N GLY A 277 28.76 -9.73 -5.47
CA GLY A 277 28.94 -8.70 -6.49
C GLY A 277 30.09 -8.97 -7.48
N VAL A 278 30.64 -10.18 -7.51
CA VAL A 278 31.61 -10.62 -8.51
C VAL A 278 30.86 -11.08 -9.75
N VAL A 279 31.14 -10.50 -10.92
CA VAL A 279 30.46 -10.74 -12.20
C VAL A 279 31.41 -11.41 -13.18
#